data_fc4ec6511d222559286b4a602c7cfb14
#
_entry.id   fc4ec6511d222559286b4a602c7cfb14
#
_cell.length_a   1.000
_cell.length_b   1.000
_cell.length_c   1.000
_cell.angle_alpha   90.00
_cell.angle_beta   90.00
_cell.angle_gamma   90.00
#
_symmetry.space_group_name_H-M   'P 1'
#
loop_
_entity.id
_entity.type
_entity.pdbx_description
1 polymer ?
#
loop_
_entity_poly.entity_id
_entity_poly.type
_entity_poly.pdbx_seq_one_letter_code
_entity_poly.pdbx_strand_id
1 'polypeptide(L)'
;MDPRQILRLLIVLSGLNGACDSLFCNCTAPHCEKNSFKCETNGACVASTSIIEGQEQHVRLCIQKEKLVPPGQPFYCLSAEGLMNTHCCYSDYCNSIDLRLPTVTNGPGAGQDWGPVELTAVVAGPVFVLCVLVLLGLFLFQHHQRAYGHRQRLEVEDPSTEHMFLAKDKTLQDLIYDLSTSGSGSGLPLFVQRTVARTIVLQEIIGKGRFGEVWRGKWRGGDVAVKIFSSREERSWFREAEIYQTIMLRHENILGFIAADNKDNGTWTQLWLVSDYHENGSLFDYLNRYSVTIEGMIKLALTAASGLAHLHMEILGTQGKPGIAHRDLKSKNILVKKNCTCAIADLGLAVRHESVSDTIDIAPNQRVGTKRYMAPEVLEESINMRHFDSFKCADIYALGLVYWEIARRCNAGGTEMNRNHFYQRHIAQQKHLKGIHEEYQLPYYDLVPSDPSIEEMRKVVCDQRLRPNIPNWWQSYEALRVMGKIMRECWYANGAARLTALRIKKTLSQLSVDEDMKI
;
A
#
# COMPACT_ATOMS: atom_id res chain seq x y z
N MET A 1 4.75 50.29 -22.19
CA MET A 1 3.45 49.58 -22.23
C MET A 1 2.37 50.63 -22.10
N ASP A 2 1.45 50.66 -23.08
CA ASP A 2 0.35 51.61 -23.17
C ASP A 2 -0.65 51.45 -22.02
N PRO A 3 -1.04 52.52 -21.30
CA PRO A 3 -2.00 52.47 -20.17
C PRO A 3 -3.32 51.77 -20.53
N ARG A 4 -3.70 51.75 -21.80
CA ARG A 4 -4.89 51.05 -22.30
C ARG A 4 -4.74 49.53 -22.32
N GLN A 5 -3.55 48.99 -22.38
CA GLN A 5 -3.31 47.55 -22.27
C GLN A 5 -3.33 47.08 -20.79
N ILE A 6 -2.88 47.90 -19.86
CA ILE A 6 -2.94 47.63 -18.41
C ILE A 6 -4.41 47.63 -17.94
N LEU A 7 -5.23 48.54 -18.42
CA LEU A 7 -6.66 48.59 -18.09
C LEU A 7 -7.44 47.39 -18.64
N ARG A 8 -7.07 46.86 -19.81
CA ARG A 8 -7.67 45.63 -20.37
C ARG A 8 -7.24 44.38 -19.58
N LEU A 9 -6.00 44.34 -19.08
CA LEU A 9 -5.52 43.23 -18.22
C LEU A 9 -6.20 43.24 -16.84
N LEU A 10 -6.47 44.42 -16.27
CA LEU A 10 -7.17 44.56 -15.00
C LEU A 10 -8.67 44.21 -15.12
N ILE A 11 -9.30 44.47 -16.28
CA ILE A 11 -10.69 44.07 -16.50
C ILE A 11 -10.82 42.55 -16.72
N VAL A 12 -9.81 41.88 -17.28
CA VAL A 12 -9.78 40.41 -17.39
C VAL A 12 -9.47 39.73 -16.06
N LEU A 13 -8.68 40.38 -15.20
CA LEU A 13 -8.39 39.85 -13.85
C LEU A 13 -9.49 40.08 -12.81
N SER A 14 -10.37 41.07 -13.03
CA SER A 14 -11.55 41.30 -12.18
C SER A 14 -12.76 40.43 -12.55
N GLY A 15 -12.71 39.66 -13.64
CA GLY A 15 -13.75 38.72 -14.05
C GLY A 15 -13.60 37.29 -13.52
N LEU A 16 -12.62 37.02 -12.66
CA LEU A 16 -12.35 35.69 -12.07
C LEU A 16 -12.76 35.60 -10.59
N ASN A 17 -13.70 36.41 -10.12
CA ASN A 17 -14.43 36.09 -8.92
C ASN A 17 -15.53 35.10 -9.31
N GLY A 18 -15.23 33.80 -9.22
CA GLY A 18 -16.23 32.75 -9.27
C GLY A 18 -17.25 32.99 -8.16
N ALA A 19 -18.41 33.54 -8.55
CA ALA A 19 -19.59 33.45 -7.71
C ALA A 19 -19.80 31.97 -7.40
N CYS A 20 -19.92 31.60 -6.13
CA CYS A 20 -20.48 30.33 -5.70
C CYS A 20 -21.96 30.37 -6.16
N ASP A 21 -22.24 29.88 -7.37
CA ASP A 21 -23.61 29.69 -7.84
C ASP A 21 -24.20 28.54 -7.01
N SER A 22 -24.93 28.90 -5.94
CA SER A 22 -25.74 27.95 -5.20
C SER A 22 -27.07 27.76 -5.94
N LEU A 23 -27.44 26.47 -6.12
CA LEU A 23 -28.67 26.05 -6.77
C LEU A 23 -29.79 25.90 -5.73
N PHE A 24 -30.99 26.37 -6.05
CA PHE A 24 -32.20 26.12 -5.25
C PHE A 24 -32.95 24.90 -5.82
N CYS A 25 -33.26 23.94 -4.96
CA CYS A 25 -33.94 22.70 -5.35
C CYS A 25 -35.20 22.48 -4.47
N ASN A 26 -36.18 21.76 -5.01
CA ASN A 26 -37.26 21.22 -4.20
C ASN A 26 -36.74 20.05 -3.31
N CYS A 27 -37.28 19.95 -2.09
CA CYS A 27 -36.89 18.93 -1.12
C CYS A 27 -38.13 18.34 -0.43
N THR A 28 -38.22 16.99 -0.44
CA THR A 28 -39.30 16.27 0.24
C THR A 28 -38.88 15.58 1.53
N ALA A 29 -37.61 15.73 1.92
CA ALA A 29 -37.09 15.11 3.15
C ALA A 29 -37.64 15.83 4.42
N PRO A 30 -37.81 15.13 5.54
CA PRO A 30 -38.41 15.68 6.76
C PRO A 30 -37.66 16.92 7.31
N HIS A 31 -36.35 16.99 7.12
CA HIS A 31 -35.56 18.14 7.56
C HIS A 31 -35.77 19.40 6.74
N CYS A 32 -36.41 19.32 5.56
CA CYS A 32 -36.69 20.46 4.70
C CYS A 32 -38.05 21.15 5.02
N GLU A 33 -38.87 20.58 5.89
CA GLU A 33 -40.16 21.20 6.31
C GLU A 33 -39.95 22.60 6.89
N LYS A 34 -38.90 22.80 7.67
CA LYS A 34 -38.56 24.10 8.28
C LYS A 34 -38.22 25.19 7.26
N ASN A 35 -37.84 24.81 6.04
CA ASN A 35 -37.43 25.70 4.95
C ASN A 35 -38.45 25.68 3.78
N SER A 36 -39.74 25.47 4.08
CA SER A 36 -40.83 25.46 3.09
C SER A 36 -40.56 24.48 1.92
N PHE A 37 -40.03 23.29 2.21
CA PHE A 37 -39.70 22.23 1.25
C PHE A 37 -38.70 22.64 0.17
N LYS A 38 -37.76 23.52 0.51
CA LYS A 38 -36.68 24.00 -0.37
C LYS A 38 -35.33 23.76 0.29
N CYS A 39 -34.31 23.48 -0.53
CA CYS A 39 -32.94 23.37 -0.09
C CYS A 39 -31.98 24.01 -1.09
N GLU A 40 -30.80 24.39 -0.61
CA GLU A 40 -29.74 25.06 -1.36
C GLU A 40 -28.51 24.15 -1.45
N THR A 41 -27.87 24.10 -2.60
CA THR A 41 -26.67 23.25 -2.84
C THR A 41 -25.74 23.88 -3.85
N ASN A 42 -24.45 23.58 -3.74
CA ASN A 42 -23.42 23.88 -4.74
C ASN A 42 -23.20 22.69 -5.71
N GLY A 43 -24.03 21.65 -5.64
CA GLY A 43 -23.88 20.42 -6.43
C GLY A 43 -25.03 20.19 -7.41
N ALA A 44 -26.01 19.33 -7.06
CA ALA A 44 -27.11 18.97 -7.96
C ALA A 44 -28.45 18.90 -7.24
N CYS A 45 -29.52 19.24 -7.95
CA CYS A 45 -30.90 18.91 -7.59
C CYS A 45 -31.24 17.51 -8.06
N VAL A 46 -31.86 16.70 -7.21
CA VAL A 46 -32.20 15.30 -7.53
C VAL A 46 -33.70 15.06 -7.37
N ALA A 47 -34.28 14.40 -8.36
CA ALA A 47 -35.59 13.76 -8.27
C ALA A 47 -35.39 12.25 -8.43
N SER A 48 -36.01 11.45 -7.56
CA SER A 48 -35.95 9.99 -7.61
C SER A 48 -37.31 9.40 -7.31
N THR A 49 -37.69 8.38 -8.07
CA THR A 49 -38.90 7.55 -7.81
C THR A 49 -38.46 6.11 -7.64
N SER A 50 -38.85 5.50 -6.53
CA SER A 50 -38.51 4.11 -6.19
C SER A 50 -39.74 3.38 -5.65
N ILE A 51 -39.76 2.04 -5.78
CA ILE A 51 -40.78 1.20 -5.16
C ILE A 51 -40.26 0.71 -3.81
N ILE A 52 -40.90 1.11 -2.73
CA ILE A 52 -40.62 0.63 -1.37
C ILE A 52 -41.91 0.01 -0.84
N GLU A 53 -41.85 -1.26 -0.43
CA GLU A 53 -43.00 -2.04 0.05
C GLU A 53 -44.20 -2.06 -0.90
N GLY A 54 -43.96 -2.03 -2.23
CA GLY A 54 -45.00 -2.07 -3.26
C GLY A 54 -45.69 -0.72 -3.52
N GLN A 55 -45.23 0.39 -2.91
CA GLN A 55 -45.72 1.75 -3.18
C GLN A 55 -44.66 2.61 -3.84
N GLU A 56 -45.06 3.45 -4.82
CA GLU A 56 -44.18 4.41 -5.44
C GLU A 56 -43.92 5.58 -4.46
N GLN A 57 -42.64 5.79 -4.15
CA GLN A 57 -42.19 6.93 -3.35
C GLN A 57 -41.40 7.89 -4.21
N HIS A 58 -41.79 9.16 -4.17
CA HIS A 58 -41.11 10.25 -4.84
C HIS A 58 -40.26 11.04 -3.85
N VAL A 59 -38.95 11.08 -4.09
CA VAL A 59 -38.00 11.79 -3.23
C VAL A 59 -37.32 12.90 -4.03
N ARG A 60 -37.32 14.12 -3.49
CA ARG A 60 -36.57 15.27 -4.01
C ARG A 60 -35.61 15.77 -2.96
N LEU A 61 -34.36 16.02 -3.36
CA LEU A 61 -33.30 16.43 -2.42
C LEU A 61 -32.18 17.21 -3.11
N CYS A 62 -31.37 17.88 -2.28
CA CYS A 62 -30.14 18.54 -2.68
C CYS A 62 -28.94 17.66 -2.37
N ILE A 63 -28.01 17.53 -3.31
CA ILE A 63 -26.74 16.85 -3.11
C ILE A 63 -25.60 17.86 -3.28
N GLN A 64 -24.68 17.89 -2.32
CA GLN A 64 -23.50 18.74 -2.35
C GLN A 64 -22.49 18.22 -3.38
N LYS A 65 -21.70 19.10 -3.94
CA LYS A 65 -20.73 18.79 -5.01
C LYS A 65 -19.74 17.70 -4.61
N GLU A 66 -19.33 17.67 -3.34
CA GLU A 66 -18.38 16.67 -2.81
C GLU A 66 -18.94 15.25 -2.80
N LYS A 67 -20.27 15.09 -2.86
CA LYS A 67 -20.96 13.80 -2.89
C LYS A 67 -21.29 13.30 -4.29
N LEU A 68 -21.03 14.09 -5.33
CA LEU A 68 -21.25 13.73 -6.73
C LEU A 68 -20.02 13.01 -7.30
N VAL A 69 -19.82 11.77 -6.91
CA VAL A 69 -18.69 10.93 -7.30
C VAL A 69 -19.21 9.69 -8.06
N PRO A 70 -18.56 9.26 -9.17
CA PRO A 70 -17.47 9.91 -9.90
C PRO A 70 -17.94 11.12 -10.73
N PRO A 71 -17.02 12.06 -11.08
CA PRO A 71 -17.38 13.17 -11.96
C PRO A 71 -17.89 12.69 -13.32
N GLY A 72 -19.05 13.19 -13.75
CA GLY A 72 -19.67 12.82 -15.03
C GLY A 72 -20.83 11.82 -14.91
N GLN A 73 -20.75 10.80 -14.07
CA GLN A 73 -21.86 9.87 -13.74
C GLN A 73 -21.88 9.56 -12.24
N PRO A 74 -22.36 10.47 -11.39
CA PRO A 74 -22.41 10.25 -9.96
C PRO A 74 -23.33 9.08 -9.59
N PHE A 75 -22.96 8.28 -8.60
CA PHE A 75 -23.77 7.15 -8.13
C PHE A 75 -25.19 7.56 -7.70
N TYR A 76 -25.35 8.76 -7.17
CA TYR A 76 -26.67 9.30 -6.79
C TYR A 76 -27.57 9.65 -7.98
N CYS A 77 -27.04 9.63 -9.20
CA CYS A 77 -27.76 9.99 -10.44
C CYS A 77 -28.04 8.75 -11.32
N LEU A 78 -27.74 7.56 -10.83
CA LEU A 78 -27.96 6.31 -11.57
C LEU A 78 -29.38 5.80 -11.34
N SER A 79 -30.03 5.38 -12.41
CA SER A 79 -31.31 4.68 -12.38
C SER A 79 -31.08 3.16 -12.43
N ALA A 80 -31.93 2.39 -11.75
CA ALA A 80 -31.95 0.94 -11.79
C ALA A 80 -33.24 0.46 -12.44
N GLU A 81 -33.15 -0.32 -13.52
CA GLU A 81 -34.31 -0.80 -14.28
C GLU A 81 -35.32 -1.53 -13.38
N GLY A 82 -36.55 -1.07 -13.41
CA GLY A 82 -37.70 -1.67 -12.68
C GLY A 82 -37.73 -1.39 -11.17
N LEU A 83 -36.69 -0.74 -10.58
CA LEU A 83 -36.59 -0.51 -9.15
C LEU A 83 -36.53 0.97 -8.78
N MET A 84 -35.81 1.78 -9.55
CA MET A 84 -35.59 3.19 -9.25
C MET A 84 -35.30 3.97 -10.53
N ASN A 85 -35.97 5.13 -10.68
CA ASN A 85 -35.68 6.10 -11.72
C ASN A 85 -35.19 7.39 -11.07
N THR A 86 -33.98 7.84 -11.42
CA THR A 86 -33.35 9.01 -10.80
C THR A 86 -32.89 9.99 -11.87
N HIS A 87 -33.13 11.28 -11.63
CA HIS A 87 -32.71 12.39 -12.49
C HIS A 87 -31.99 13.44 -11.67
N CYS A 88 -30.75 13.76 -12.06
CA CYS A 88 -29.98 14.87 -11.51
C CYS A 88 -29.94 16.03 -12.51
N CYS A 89 -30.09 17.23 -12.00
CA CYS A 89 -30.08 18.43 -12.80
C CYS A 89 -29.38 19.60 -12.10
N TYR A 90 -28.94 20.59 -12.85
CA TYR A 90 -28.00 21.63 -12.41
C TYR A 90 -28.53 23.05 -12.69
N SER A 91 -29.83 23.26 -12.48
CA SER A 91 -30.46 24.59 -12.54
C SER A 91 -31.50 24.73 -11.43
N ASP A 92 -31.89 25.95 -11.10
CA ASP A 92 -32.84 26.19 -10.02
C ASP A 92 -34.17 25.50 -10.25
N TYR A 93 -34.64 24.79 -9.21
CA TYR A 93 -35.90 24.03 -9.18
C TYR A 93 -36.10 23.01 -10.30
N CYS A 94 -35.04 22.58 -10.97
CA CYS A 94 -35.10 21.62 -12.09
C CYS A 94 -35.63 20.24 -11.69
N ASN A 95 -35.57 19.87 -10.40
CA ASN A 95 -36.11 18.62 -9.89
C ASN A 95 -37.63 18.65 -9.61
N SER A 96 -38.36 19.57 -10.24
CA SER A 96 -39.84 19.66 -10.16
C SER A 96 -40.54 18.59 -11.01
N ILE A 97 -39.80 17.82 -11.80
CA ILE A 97 -40.31 16.78 -12.71
C ILE A 97 -40.87 15.58 -11.92
N ASP A 98 -41.97 15.00 -12.43
CA ASP A 98 -42.50 13.76 -11.93
C ASP A 98 -41.98 12.60 -12.78
N LEU A 99 -41.04 11.85 -12.21
CA LEU A 99 -40.46 10.68 -12.83
C LEU A 99 -41.39 9.48 -12.63
N ARG A 100 -41.76 8.81 -13.72
CA ARG A 100 -42.49 7.53 -13.65
C ARG A 100 -41.52 6.37 -13.86
N LEU A 101 -41.76 5.27 -13.20
CA LEU A 101 -41.00 4.05 -13.47
C LEU A 101 -41.38 3.53 -14.86
N PRO A 102 -40.37 3.11 -15.68
CA PRO A 102 -40.66 2.51 -16.98
C PRO A 102 -41.45 1.21 -16.78
N THR A 103 -42.71 1.22 -17.15
CA THR A 103 -43.54 0.01 -17.21
C THR A 103 -43.01 -0.86 -18.35
N VAL A 104 -42.70 -2.12 -18.03
CA VAL A 104 -42.37 -3.11 -19.05
C VAL A 104 -43.68 -3.47 -19.79
N THR A 105 -44.01 -2.71 -20.82
CA THR A 105 -45.08 -3.06 -21.76
C THR A 105 -44.42 -3.69 -22.98
N ASN A 106 -44.64 -5.02 -23.10
CA ASN A 106 -44.49 -5.70 -24.37
C ASN A 106 -45.59 -5.19 -25.33
N GLY A 107 -45.25 -4.25 -26.19
CA GLY A 107 -46.14 -3.79 -27.26
C GLY A 107 -45.31 -3.37 -28.46
N PRO A 108 -45.67 -3.73 -29.71
CA PRO A 108 -44.90 -3.46 -30.90
C PRO A 108 -45.05 -1.99 -31.30
N GLY A 109 -44.02 -1.20 -31.15
CA GLY A 109 -43.95 0.18 -31.57
C GLY A 109 -43.16 0.31 -32.86
N ALA A 110 -43.76 0.90 -33.88
CA ALA A 110 -43.30 1.22 -35.22
C ALA A 110 -41.79 1.52 -35.35
N GLY A 111 -41.00 0.56 -35.74
CA GLY A 111 -39.66 0.70 -36.25
C GLY A 111 -39.75 0.70 -37.78
N GLN A 112 -39.04 1.58 -38.39
CA GLN A 112 -38.80 1.64 -39.81
C GLN A 112 -38.15 0.31 -40.23
N ASP A 113 -38.90 -0.54 -40.99
CA ASP A 113 -38.43 -1.83 -41.51
C ASP A 113 -37.30 -1.61 -42.51
N TRP A 114 -36.09 -1.79 -42.07
CA TRP A 114 -34.95 -2.00 -42.95
C TRP A 114 -35.00 -3.44 -43.46
N GLY A 115 -34.98 -3.59 -44.79
CA GLY A 115 -34.98 -4.91 -45.40
C GLY A 115 -33.77 -5.74 -44.97
N PRO A 116 -33.89 -7.09 -44.92
CA PRO A 116 -32.81 -7.95 -44.46
C PRO A 116 -31.49 -7.79 -45.21
N VAL A 117 -31.53 -7.27 -46.42
CA VAL A 117 -30.32 -6.99 -47.23
C VAL A 117 -29.63 -5.71 -46.80
N GLU A 118 -30.34 -4.67 -46.34
CA GLU A 118 -29.76 -3.40 -45.89
C GLU A 118 -29.18 -3.55 -44.50
N LEU A 119 -29.79 -4.33 -43.60
CA LEU A 119 -29.27 -4.63 -42.27
C LEU A 119 -27.97 -5.43 -42.34
N THR A 120 -27.87 -6.40 -43.27
CA THR A 120 -26.63 -7.17 -43.47
C THR A 120 -25.51 -6.32 -44.06
N ALA A 121 -25.79 -5.34 -44.92
CA ALA A 121 -24.78 -4.47 -45.48
C ALA A 121 -24.21 -3.50 -44.42
N VAL A 122 -25.04 -2.96 -43.52
CA VAL A 122 -24.64 -2.01 -42.47
C VAL A 122 -23.85 -2.67 -41.34
N VAL A 123 -24.15 -3.94 -41.01
CA VAL A 123 -23.46 -4.66 -39.92
C VAL A 123 -22.29 -5.48 -40.46
N ALA A 124 -22.45 -6.21 -41.54
CA ALA A 124 -21.40 -7.08 -42.08
C ALA A 124 -20.27 -6.30 -42.78
N GLY A 125 -20.57 -5.14 -43.37
CA GLY A 125 -19.56 -4.31 -44.02
C GLY A 125 -18.46 -3.81 -43.08
N PRO A 126 -18.80 -3.11 -42.00
CA PRO A 126 -17.79 -2.66 -40.99
C PRO A 126 -17.05 -3.81 -40.34
N VAL A 127 -17.73 -4.93 -40.04
CA VAL A 127 -17.10 -6.11 -39.41
C VAL A 127 -16.10 -6.75 -40.39
N PHE A 128 -16.43 -6.87 -41.65
CA PHE A 128 -15.52 -7.38 -42.69
C PHE A 128 -14.29 -6.50 -42.86
N VAL A 129 -14.46 -5.17 -42.90
CA VAL A 129 -13.33 -4.22 -42.98
C VAL A 129 -12.45 -4.32 -41.75
N LEU A 130 -13.04 -4.43 -40.56
CA LEU A 130 -12.29 -4.61 -39.32
C LEU A 130 -11.49 -5.92 -39.33
N CYS A 131 -12.08 -7.02 -39.79
CA CYS A 131 -11.39 -8.32 -39.91
C CYS A 131 -10.21 -8.25 -40.90
N VAL A 132 -10.41 -7.58 -42.05
CA VAL A 132 -9.33 -7.40 -43.04
C VAL A 132 -8.19 -6.56 -42.45
N LEU A 133 -8.50 -5.49 -41.71
CA LEU A 133 -7.48 -4.65 -41.08
C LEU A 133 -6.71 -5.42 -39.97
N VAL A 134 -7.40 -6.25 -39.19
CA VAL A 134 -6.77 -7.09 -38.19
C VAL A 134 -5.85 -8.14 -38.83
N LEU A 135 -6.33 -8.82 -39.89
CA LEU A 135 -5.50 -9.79 -40.63
C LEU A 135 -4.30 -9.13 -41.30
N LEU A 136 -4.45 -7.93 -41.88
CA LEU A 136 -3.36 -7.16 -42.45
C LEU A 136 -2.35 -6.75 -41.35
N GLY A 137 -2.84 -6.29 -40.20
CA GLY A 137 -2.00 -5.98 -39.02
C GLY A 137 -1.22 -7.17 -38.52
N LEU A 138 -1.86 -8.35 -38.40
CA LEU A 138 -1.20 -9.59 -38.01
C LEU A 138 -0.17 -10.04 -39.05
N PHE A 139 -0.48 -9.89 -40.34
CA PHE A 139 0.47 -10.21 -41.43
C PHE A 139 1.69 -9.28 -41.42
N LEU A 140 1.48 -7.98 -41.26
CA LEU A 140 2.57 -7.01 -41.14
C LEU A 140 3.40 -7.23 -39.87
N PHE A 141 2.75 -7.56 -38.78
CA PHE A 141 3.43 -7.90 -37.52
C PHE A 141 4.28 -9.18 -37.66
N GLN A 142 3.75 -10.23 -38.28
CA GLN A 142 4.51 -11.45 -38.56
C GLN A 142 5.65 -11.21 -39.54
N HIS A 143 5.43 -10.37 -40.56
CA HIS A 143 6.48 -10.00 -41.52
C HIS A 143 7.58 -9.18 -40.87
N HIS A 144 7.20 -8.26 -39.98
CA HIS A 144 8.16 -7.47 -39.19
C HIS A 144 8.97 -8.34 -38.23
N GLN A 145 8.33 -9.29 -37.57
CA GLN A 145 9.02 -10.29 -36.71
C GLN A 145 9.99 -11.15 -37.50
N ARG A 146 9.63 -11.59 -38.71
CA ARG A 146 10.53 -12.37 -39.59
C ARG A 146 11.73 -11.53 -40.07
N ALA A 147 11.52 -10.25 -40.35
CA ALA A 147 12.59 -9.33 -40.74
C ALA A 147 13.56 -9.04 -39.59
N TYR A 148 13.08 -8.97 -38.33
CA TYR A 148 13.92 -8.82 -37.14
C TYR A 148 14.71 -10.10 -36.83
N GLY A 149 14.10 -11.27 -36.98
CA GLY A 149 14.78 -12.56 -36.78
C GLY A 149 15.89 -12.83 -37.82
N HIS A 150 15.78 -12.26 -39.03
CA HIS A 150 16.83 -12.39 -40.07
C HIS A 150 18.00 -11.40 -39.85
N ARG A 151 17.75 -10.24 -39.20
CA ARG A 151 18.80 -9.27 -38.91
C ARG A 151 19.69 -9.69 -37.72
N GLN A 152 19.15 -10.43 -36.76
CA GLN A 152 19.94 -11.01 -35.66
C GLN A 152 20.75 -12.25 -36.03
N ARG A 153 20.49 -12.85 -37.20
CA ARG A 153 21.24 -14.05 -37.69
C ARG A 153 22.50 -13.72 -38.46
N LEU A 154 22.77 -12.47 -38.76
CA LEU A 154 23.92 -12.05 -39.60
C LEU A 154 25.07 -11.40 -38.79
N GLU A 155 24.98 -11.31 -37.48
CA GLU A 155 26.04 -10.69 -36.66
C GLU A 155 26.65 -11.56 -35.56
N VAL A 156 26.53 -12.89 -35.61
CA VAL A 156 27.29 -13.75 -34.68
C VAL A 156 27.71 -15.03 -35.41
N GLU A 157 28.85 -14.99 -36.07
CA GLU A 157 29.73 -16.15 -36.26
C GLU A 157 31.07 -15.81 -35.63
N ASP A 158 31.32 -16.33 -34.43
CA ASP A 158 32.60 -16.84 -34.00
C ASP A 158 32.39 -17.87 -32.89
N PRO A 159 33.06 -19.04 -33.01
CA PRO A 159 32.69 -20.24 -32.28
C PRO A 159 33.60 -20.49 -31.09
N SER A 160 33.05 -20.49 -29.89
CA SER A 160 33.60 -21.34 -28.82
C SER A 160 32.64 -21.54 -27.65
N THR A 161 32.33 -22.82 -27.43
CA THR A 161 31.99 -23.46 -26.16
C THR A 161 30.57 -23.39 -25.65
N GLU A 162 29.81 -24.46 -25.95
CA GLU A 162 28.95 -25.24 -25.05
C GLU A 162 28.53 -24.58 -23.72
N HIS A 163 27.24 -24.27 -23.59
CA HIS A 163 26.39 -24.94 -22.62
C HIS A 163 24.97 -24.48 -22.82
N MET A 164 24.19 -25.33 -23.47
CA MET A 164 22.73 -25.25 -23.48
C MET A 164 22.24 -25.67 -22.09
N PHE A 165 21.92 -24.71 -21.24
CA PHE A 165 21.06 -24.94 -20.07
C PHE A 165 19.77 -24.17 -20.21
N LEU A 166 18.71 -24.93 -20.26
CA LEU A 166 17.33 -24.57 -20.17
C LEU A 166 17.13 -23.40 -19.19
N ALA A 167 16.48 -22.35 -19.66
CA ALA A 167 15.89 -21.28 -18.85
C ALA A 167 14.77 -21.87 -17.96
N LYS A 168 15.15 -22.51 -16.85
CA LYS A 168 14.23 -23.16 -15.91
C LYS A 168 14.16 -22.46 -14.56
N ASP A 169 14.79 -21.30 -14.40
CA ASP A 169 14.78 -20.55 -13.13
C ASP A 169 14.44 -19.07 -13.32
N LYS A 170 13.31 -18.77 -14.01
CA LYS A 170 12.65 -17.48 -13.79
C LYS A 170 11.98 -17.56 -12.43
N THR A 171 12.48 -16.78 -11.48
CA THR A 171 11.84 -16.66 -10.17
C THR A 171 10.46 -16.02 -10.34
N LEU A 172 9.56 -16.26 -9.38
CA LEU A 172 8.26 -15.59 -9.31
C LEU A 172 8.41 -14.06 -9.49
N GLN A 173 9.51 -13.51 -9.01
CA GLN A 173 9.87 -12.10 -9.08
C GLN A 173 10.17 -11.63 -10.50
N ASP A 174 10.87 -12.46 -11.30
CA ASP A 174 11.17 -12.17 -12.73
C ASP A 174 9.89 -12.22 -13.57
N LEU A 175 8.98 -13.15 -13.26
CA LEU A 175 7.70 -13.27 -13.96
C LEU A 175 6.76 -12.08 -13.66
N ILE A 176 6.78 -11.60 -12.41
CA ILE A 176 6.01 -10.42 -11.99
C ILE A 176 6.60 -9.16 -12.65
N TYR A 177 7.92 -9.07 -12.80
CA TYR A 177 8.59 -7.95 -13.45
C TYR A 177 8.25 -7.89 -14.94
N ASP A 178 8.29 -9.01 -15.65
CA ASP A 178 7.91 -9.11 -17.07
C ASP A 178 6.43 -8.76 -17.33
N LEU A 179 5.55 -9.04 -16.35
CA LEU A 179 4.11 -8.74 -16.45
C LEU A 179 3.75 -7.32 -15.97
N SER A 180 4.65 -6.63 -15.24
CA SER A 180 4.40 -5.30 -14.66
C SER A 180 4.82 -4.13 -15.53
N THR A 181 5.27 -4.37 -16.79
CA THR A 181 5.70 -3.32 -17.72
C THR A 181 4.56 -2.48 -18.32
N SER A 182 3.31 -2.70 -17.93
CA SER A 182 2.21 -1.78 -18.25
C SER A 182 1.97 -0.81 -17.10
N GLY A 183 2.61 0.31 -17.13
CA GLY A 183 2.23 1.67 -16.76
C GLY A 183 1.68 1.99 -15.35
N SER A 184 1.27 1.07 -14.52
CA SER A 184 0.87 1.33 -13.14
C SER A 184 1.80 0.58 -12.20
N GLY A 185 2.80 1.25 -11.63
CA GLY A 185 3.87 0.68 -10.81
C GLY A 185 3.44 -0.10 -9.55
N SER A 186 2.21 -0.54 -9.44
CA SER A 186 1.60 -1.10 -8.23
C SER A 186 1.21 -2.57 -8.31
N GLY A 187 1.62 -3.31 -9.32
CA GLY A 187 1.28 -4.73 -9.38
C GLY A 187 0.57 -5.16 -10.68
N LEU A 188 0.15 -6.41 -10.70
CA LEU A 188 -0.55 -7.00 -11.83
C LEU A 188 -1.86 -6.25 -12.14
N PRO A 189 -2.28 -6.15 -13.41
CA PRO A 189 -3.57 -5.59 -13.77
C PRO A 189 -4.71 -6.25 -12.96
N LEU A 190 -5.73 -5.48 -12.60
CA LEU A 190 -6.83 -5.93 -11.72
C LEU A 190 -7.45 -7.28 -12.17
N PHE A 191 -7.52 -7.49 -13.48
CA PHE A 191 -8.04 -8.75 -14.05
C PHE A 191 -7.15 -9.95 -13.76
N VAL A 192 -5.83 -9.78 -13.80
CA VAL A 192 -4.85 -10.85 -13.48
C VAL A 192 -4.80 -11.10 -11.98
N GLN A 193 -5.00 -10.07 -11.16
CA GLN A 193 -5.06 -10.21 -9.70
C GLN A 193 -6.19 -11.14 -9.27
N ARG A 194 -7.39 -11.01 -9.87
CA ARG A 194 -8.55 -11.88 -9.57
C ARG A 194 -8.34 -13.35 -9.93
N THR A 195 -7.45 -13.65 -10.87
CA THR A 195 -7.12 -15.04 -11.25
C THR A 195 -6.01 -15.63 -10.38
N VAL A 196 -5.18 -14.81 -9.75
CA VAL A 196 -4.06 -15.27 -8.92
C VAL A 196 -4.54 -16.04 -7.69
N ALA A 197 -5.47 -15.47 -6.91
CA ALA A 197 -5.96 -16.10 -5.68
C ALA A 197 -6.64 -17.44 -5.92
N ARG A 198 -7.30 -17.62 -7.07
CA ARG A 198 -7.97 -18.88 -7.45
C ARG A 198 -6.99 -20.01 -7.76
N THR A 199 -5.76 -19.68 -8.16
CA THR A 199 -4.73 -20.66 -8.53
C THR A 199 -3.78 -20.97 -7.38
N ILE A 200 -3.94 -20.30 -6.22
CA ILE A 200 -3.13 -20.54 -5.03
C ILE A 200 -3.71 -21.72 -4.23
N VAL A 201 -2.85 -22.66 -3.88
CA VAL A 201 -3.17 -23.77 -2.96
C VAL A 201 -2.57 -23.44 -1.60
N LEU A 202 -3.42 -23.23 -0.58
CA LEU A 202 -2.99 -23.01 0.79
C LEU A 202 -2.39 -24.28 1.37
N GLN A 203 -1.31 -24.16 2.14
CA GLN A 203 -0.57 -25.27 2.75
C GLN A 203 -0.71 -25.26 4.27
N GLU A 204 -0.09 -24.30 4.94
CA GLU A 204 -0.01 -24.24 6.40
C GLU A 204 -0.17 -22.81 6.93
N ILE A 205 -0.66 -22.68 8.17
CA ILE A 205 -0.75 -21.40 8.85
C ILE A 205 0.65 -21.04 9.37
N ILE A 206 1.18 -19.90 8.94
CA ILE A 206 2.48 -19.38 9.35
C ILE A 206 2.39 -18.21 10.32
N GLY A 207 1.18 -17.68 10.55
CA GLY A 207 0.96 -16.60 11.51
C GLY A 207 -0.52 -16.37 11.79
N LYS A 208 -0.79 -15.83 12.99
CA LYS A 208 -2.12 -15.33 13.36
C LYS A 208 -1.98 -13.89 13.82
N GLY A 209 -2.74 -13.01 13.21
CA GLY A 209 -2.74 -11.58 13.50
C GLY A 209 -4.11 -11.08 13.97
N ARG A 210 -4.18 -9.79 14.29
CA ARG A 210 -5.41 -9.12 14.72
C ARG A 210 -6.55 -9.23 13.70
N PHE A 211 -6.22 -9.21 12.40
CA PHE A 211 -7.20 -9.14 11.31
C PHE A 211 -7.45 -10.48 10.62
N GLY A 212 -6.73 -11.55 11.01
CA GLY A 212 -6.89 -12.86 10.40
C GLY A 212 -5.65 -13.74 10.47
N GLU A 213 -5.61 -14.75 9.64
CA GLU A 213 -4.53 -15.73 9.56
C GLU A 213 -3.64 -15.46 8.36
N VAL A 214 -2.36 -15.76 8.50
CA VAL A 214 -1.39 -15.75 7.40
C VAL A 214 -1.02 -17.18 7.07
N TRP A 215 -1.21 -17.56 5.83
CA TRP A 215 -0.96 -18.89 5.30
C TRP A 215 0.24 -18.87 4.35
N ARG A 216 1.02 -19.95 4.36
CA ARG A 216 1.89 -20.29 3.24
C ARG A 216 1.05 -20.94 2.16
N GLY A 217 1.23 -20.53 0.92
CA GLY A 217 0.55 -21.11 -0.23
C GLY A 217 1.54 -21.44 -1.35
N LYS A 218 1.12 -22.31 -2.27
CA LYS A 218 1.83 -22.59 -3.52
C LYS A 218 1.14 -21.89 -4.69
N TRP A 219 1.91 -21.16 -5.46
CA TRP A 219 1.48 -20.52 -6.70
C TRP A 219 2.52 -20.73 -7.79
N ARG A 220 2.12 -21.37 -8.90
CA ARG A 220 3.01 -21.65 -10.06
C ARG A 220 4.36 -22.27 -9.67
N GLY A 221 4.37 -23.15 -8.67
CA GLY A 221 5.58 -23.80 -8.17
C GLY A 221 6.39 -23.00 -7.12
N GLY A 222 6.12 -21.71 -6.94
CA GLY A 222 6.74 -20.87 -5.90
C GLY A 222 5.92 -20.81 -4.62
N ASP A 223 6.55 -20.40 -3.51
CA ASP A 223 5.89 -20.14 -2.25
C ASP A 223 5.41 -18.68 -2.18
N VAL A 224 4.20 -18.47 -1.68
CA VAL A 224 3.60 -17.15 -1.42
C VAL A 224 3.04 -17.11 -0.01
N ALA A 225 2.95 -15.91 0.57
CA ALA A 225 2.22 -15.66 1.80
C ALA A 225 0.83 -15.11 1.47
N VAL A 226 -0.19 -15.63 2.14
CA VAL A 226 -1.59 -15.24 1.95
C VAL A 226 -2.16 -14.80 3.29
N LYS A 227 -2.37 -13.50 3.47
CA LYS A 227 -3.06 -12.93 4.63
C LYS A 227 -4.55 -12.95 4.32
N ILE A 228 -5.31 -13.69 5.13
CA ILE A 228 -6.75 -13.89 4.96
C ILE A 228 -7.47 -13.06 6.01
N PHE A 229 -8.30 -12.14 5.55
CA PHE A 229 -9.15 -11.30 6.39
C PHE A 229 -10.58 -11.85 6.39
N SER A 230 -11.28 -11.67 7.50
CA SER A 230 -12.73 -11.91 7.52
C SER A 230 -13.46 -10.79 6.79
N SER A 231 -14.67 -11.06 6.32
CA SER A 231 -15.53 -10.05 5.69
C SER A 231 -15.82 -8.84 6.58
N ARG A 232 -15.73 -8.99 7.92
CA ARG A 232 -15.88 -7.90 8.89
C ARG A 232 -14.71 -6.91 8.85
N GLU A 233 -13.55 -7.36 8.35
CA GLU A 233 -12.31 -6.58 8.28
C GLU A 233 -12.05 -6.01 6.87
N GLU A 234 -13.09 -5.90 6.05
CA GLU A 234 -13.00 -5.42 4.66
C GLU A 234 -12.30 -4.05 4.56
N ARG A 235 -12.59 -3.14 5.48
CA ARG A 235 -11.93 -1.81 5.50
C ARG A 235 -10.43 -1.90 5.75
N SER A 236 -10.01 -2.80 6.64
CA SER A 236 -8.59 -3.02 6.94
C SER A 236 -7.87 -3.67 5.76
N TRP A 237 -8.51 -4.65 5.12
CA TRP A 237 -8.01 -5.28 3.90
C TRP A 237 -7.88 -4.30 2.75
N PHE A 238 -8.94 -3.51 2.49
CA PHE A 238 -8.94 -2.50 1.42
C PHE A 238 -7.82 -1.48 1.63
N ARG A 239 -7.68 -0.97 2.87
CA ARG A 239 -6.66 0.00 3.23
C ARG A 239 -5.26 -0.53 2.99
N GLU A 240 -4.98 -1.75 3.45
CA GLU A 240 -3.66 -2.36 3.27
C GLU A 240 -3.35 -2.62 1.79
N ALA A 241 -4.31 -3.14 1.03
CA ALA A 241 -4.19 -3.35 -0.41
C ALA A 241 -3.96 -2.04 -1.17
N GLU A 242 -4.68 -0.97 -0.81
CA GLU A 242 -4.55 0.37 -1.39
C GLU A 242 -3.15 0.96 -1.18
N ILE A 243 -2.60 0.83 0.04
CA ILE A 243 -1.24 1.28 0.34
C ILE A 243 -0.21 0.51 -0.49
N TYR A 244 -0.31 -0.84 -0.56
CA TYR A 244 0.61 -1.64 -1.36
C TYR A 244 0.52 -1.36 -2.87
N GLN A 245 -0.60 -0.87 -3.37
CA GLN A 245 -0.79 -0.47 -4.76
C GLN A 245 -0.30 0.96 -5.06
N THR A 246 0.29 1.64 -4.08
CA THR A 246 0.87 2.97 -4.30
C THR A 246 1.99 2.89 -5.33
N ILE A 247 1.92 3.78 -6.32
CA ILE A 247 2.93 3.88 -7.40
C ILE A 247 4.32 4.06 -6.79
N MET A 248 5.33 3.38 -7.35
CA MET A 248 6.73 3.40 -6.91
C MET A 248 6.96 2.99 -5.44
N LEU A 249 5.99 2.33 -4.79
CA LEU A 249 6.20 1.78 -3.45
C LEU A 249 7.19 0.61 -3.45
N ARG A 250 7.29 -0.13 -4.55
CA ARG A 250 8.11 -1.33 -4.66
C ARG A 250 9.58 -1.04 -4.38
N HIS A 251 10.13 -1.75 -3.41
CA HIS A 251 11.52 -1.59 -2.98
C HIS A 251 12.01 -2.91 -2.38
N GLU A 252 13.30 -3.21 -2.50
CA GLU A 252 13.89 -4.46 -2.00
C GLU A 252 13.70 -4.69 -0.49
N ASN A 253 13.53 -3.62 0.30
CA ASN A 253 13.32 -3.69 1.74
C ASN A 253 11.88 -3.36 2.16
N ILE A 254 10.93 -3.49 1.24
CA ILE A 254 9.49 -3.49 1.49
C ILE A 254 8.92 -4.83 1.03
N LEU A 255 7.98 -5.40 1.76
CA LEU A 255 7.33 -6.66 1.40
C LEU A 255 6.73 -6.56 0.00
N GLY A 256 7.11 -7.50 -0.87
CA GLY A 256 6.59 -7.57 -2.24
C GLY A 256 5.12 -7.96 -2.23
N PHE A 257 4.27 -7.04 -2.67
CA PHE A 257 2.84 -7.26 -2.88
C PHE A 257 2.62 -7.90 -4.24
N ILE A 258 1.79 -8.94 -4.29
CA ILE A 258 1.47 -9.70 -5.51
C ILE A 258 0.05 -9.41 -5.96
N ALA A 259 -0.94 -9.58 -5.07
CA ALA A 259 -2.35 -9.41 -5.42
C ALA A 259 -3.21 -9.18 -4.17
N ALA A 260 -4.34 -8.51 -4.38
CA ALA A 260 -5.47 -8.50 -3.45
C ALA A 260 -6.69 -9.06 -4.19
N ASP A 261 -7.38 -10.03 -3.58
CA ASP A 261 -8.51 -10.69 -4.21
C ASP A 261 -9.53 -11.15 -3.15
N ASN A 262 -10.74 -11.45 -3.60
CA ASN A 262 -11.76 -12.11 -2.81
C ASN A 262 -11.90 -13.56 -3.25
N LYS A 263 -11.99 -14.49 -2.32
CA LYS A 263 -12.20 -15.90 -2.57
C LYS A 263 -13.43 -16.38 -1.83
N ASP A 264 -14.40 -16.86 -2.57
CA ASP A 264 -15.57 -17.54 -2.02
C ASP A 264 -15.18 -18.98 -1.67
N ASN A 265 -15.44 -19.39 -0.44
CA ASN A 265 -15.26 -20.78 0.01
C ASN A 265 -16.58 -21.56 0.09
N GLY A 266 -17.66 -21.02 -0.48
CA GLY A 266 -19.00 -21.62 -0.50
C GLY A 266 -19.86 -21.29 0.73
N THR A 267 -19.27 -20.75 1.81
CA THR A 267 -19.98 -20.37 3.04
C THR A 267 -19.88 -18.87 3.30
N TRP A 268 -18.74 -18.27 3.02
CA TRP A 268 -18.49 -16.82 3.12
C TRP A 268 -17.36 -16.41 2.18
N THR A 269 -17.33 -15.13 1.85
CA THR A 269 -16.24 -14.54 1.07
C THR A 269 -15.05 -14.24 1.98
N GLN A 270 -13.90 -14.77 1.64
CA GLN A 270 -12.60 -14.43 2.24
C GLN A 270 -11.92 -13.34 1.43
N LEU A 271 -11.30 -12.39 2.13
CA LEU A 271 -10.52 -11.31 1.53
C LEU A 271 -9.04 -11.67 1.66
N TRP A 272 -8.37 -11.85 0.52
CA TRP A 272 -6.99 -12.30 0.45
C TRP A 272 -6.06 -11.17 0.07
N LEU A 273 -4.93 -11.09 0.76
CA LEU A 273 -3.78 -10.26 0.38
C LEU A 273 -2.60 -11.20 0.19
N VAL A 274 -2.09 -11.25 -1.03
CA VAL A 274 -1.01 -12.15 -1.45
C VAL A 274 0.28 -11.39 -1.58
N SER A 275 1.34 -11.90 -0.99
CA SER A 275 2.68 -11.29 -0.95
C SER A 275 3.78 -12.34 -1.07
N ASP A 276 5.02 -11.86 -1.19
CA ASP A 276 6.21 -12.71 -1.13
C ASP A 276 6.25 -13.49 0.19
N TYR A 277 6.66 -14.76 0.10
CA TYR A 277 6.92 -15.60 1.26
C TYR A 277 8.39 -15.51 1.68
N HIS A 278 8.64 -15.31 2.95
CA HIS A 278 9.97 -15.29 3.54
C HIS A 278 10.12 -16.38 4.60
N GLU A 279 10.95 -17.38 4.32
CA GLU A 279 11.11 -18.59 5.14
C GLU A 279 11.67 -18.33 6.55
N ASN A 280 12.44 -17.25 6.72
CA ASN A 280 12.96 -16.85 8.02
C ASN A 280 11.89 -16.24 8.95
N GLY A 281 10.71 -15.92 8.42
CA GLY A 281 9.62 -15.32 9.18
C GLY A 281 9.88 -13.86 9.55
N SER A 282 9.27 -13.42 10.66
CA SER A 282 9.48 -12.07 11.16
C SER A 282 10.85 -11.90 11.83
N LEU A 283 11.32 -10.68 11.95
CA LEU A 283 12.54 -10.35 12.69
C LEU A 283 12.42 -10.77 14.15
N PHE A 284 11.21 -10.66 14.73
CA PHE A 284 10.91 -11.20 16.05
C PHE A 284 11.20 -12.70 16.13
N ASP A 285 10.68 -13.51 15.21
CA ASP A 285 10.88 -14.97 15.21
C ASP A 285 12.33 -15.32 14.91
N TYR A 286 12.98 -14.56 14.01
CA TYR A 286 14.38 -14.75 13.66
C TYR A 286 15.31 -14.51 14.84
N LEU A 287 15.15 -13.40 15.58
CA LEU A 287 15.97 -13.06 16.74
C LEU A 287 15.72 -13.95 17.94
N ASN A 288 14.53 -14.53 18.07
CA ASN A 288 14.25 -15.57 19.07
C ASN A 288 15.04 -16.85 18.79
N ARG A 289 15.17 -17.23 17.53
CA ARG A 289 15.84 -18.47 17.11
C ARG A 289 17.35 -18.34 17.00
N TYR A 290 17.84 -17.18 16.57
CA TYR A 290 19.24 -16.98 16.21
C TYR A 290 19.85 -15.77 16.92
N SER A 291 21.15 -15.88 17.25
CA SER A 291 22.01 -14.72 17.49
C SER A 291 22.61 -14.27 16.16
N VAL A 292 23.05 -13.02 16.08
CA VAL A 292 23.59 -12.42 14.85
C VAL A 292 25.04 -11.98 15.06
N THR A 293 25.84 -12.03 14.02
CA THR A 293 27.18 -11.44 14.00
C THR A 293 27.10 -9.91 13.94
N ILE A 294 28.22 -9.20 14.11
CA ILE A 294 28.28 -7.74 13.94
C ILE A 294 27.84 -7.38 12.53
N GLU A 295 28.35 -8.05 11.51
CA GLU A 295 27.95 -7.85 10.11
C GLU A 295 26.43 -8.11 9.92
N GLY A 296 25.91 -9.22 10.44
CA GLY A 296 24.49 -9.54 10.41
C GLY A 296 23.62 -8.49 11.10
N MET A 297 24.05 -7.96 12.24
CA MET A 297 23.39 -6.87 12.95
C MET A 297 23.31 -5.61 12.09
N ILE A 298 24.44 -5.19 11.51
CA ILE A 298 24.51 -4.00 10.64
C ILE A 298 23.62 -4.19 9.42
N LYS A 299 23.66 -5.36 8.79
CA LYS A 299 22.87 -5.69 7.60
C LYS A 299 21.37 -5.65 7.87
N LEU A 300 20.90 -6.24 8.96
CA LEU A 300 19.50 -6.19 9.38
C LEU A 300 19.07 -4.74 9.66
N ALA A 301 19.88 -4.00 10.44
CA ALA A 301 19.58 -2.61 10.79
C ALA A 301 19.58 -1.68 9.56
N LEU A 302 20.57 -1.81 8.68
CA LEU A 302 20.69 -1.01 7.46
C LEU A 302 19.51 -1.24 6.51
N THR A 303 19.13 -2.49 6.30
CA THR A 303 18.04 -2.84 5.38
C THR A 303 16.67 -2.45 5.93
N ALA A 304 16.46 -2.52 7.25
CA ALA A 304 15.26 -1.97 7.89
C ALA A 304 15.18 -0.43 7.73
N ALA A 305 16.30 0.29 7.97
CA ALA A 305 16.37 1.73 7.72
C ALA A 305 16.16 2.09 6.23
N SER A 306 16.67 1.27 5.32
CA SER A 306 16.52 1.49 3.88
C SER A 306 15.05 1.40 3.45
N GLY A 307 14.32 0.38 3.94
CA GLY A 307 12.88 0.25 3.70
C GLY A 307 12.09 1.42 4.28
N LEU A 308 12.38 1.82 5.53
CA LEU A 308 11.69 2.93 6.17
C LEU A 308 12.02 4.28 5.49
N ALA A 309 13.27 4.49 5.06
CA ALA A 309 13.66 5.67 4.30
C ALA A 309 12.90 5.77 2.98
N HIS A 310 12.70 4.64 2.28
CA HIS A 310 11.90 4.60 1.06
C HIS A 310 10.42 4.89 1.33
N LEU A 311 9.83 4.37 2.41
CA LEU A 311 8.46 4.72 2.81
C LEU A 311 8.33 6.22 3.06
N HIS A 312 9.19 6.79 3.91
CA HIS A 312 9.12 8.19 4.33
C HIS A 312 9.43 9.18 3.21
N MET A 313 10.21 8.76 2.21
CA MET A 313 10.61 9.62 1.08
C MET A 313 9.44 9.81 0.12
N GLU A 314 9.16 11.05 -0.21
CA GLU A 314 8.31 11.42 -1.32
C GLU A 314 9.14 11.46 -2.61
N ILE A 315 8.56 10.95 -3.71
CA ILE A 315 9.15 11.01 -5.05
C ILE A 315 8.23 11.87 -5.90
N LEU A 316 8.69 13.05 -6.25
CA LEU A 316 7.93 13.99 -7.09
C LEU A 316 8.01 13.60 -8.56
N GLY A 317 6.93 13.79 -9.30
CA GLY A 317 6.85 13.53 -10.75
C GLY A 317 5.44 13.12 -11.18
N THR A 318 5.25 12.90 -12.49
CA THR A 318 3.96 12.47 -13.06
C THR A 318 3.51 11.09 -12.56
N GLN A 319 4.44 10.25 -12.12
CA GLN A 319 4.22 8.98 -11.46
C GLN A 319 4.96 8.96 -10.11
N GLY A 320 4.70 9.97 -9.31
CA GLY A 320 5.35 10.15 -8.03
C GLY A 320 4.86 9.15 -6.96
N LYS A 321 5.61 9.04 -5.87
CA LYS A 321 5.23 8.29 -4.66
C LYS A 321 4.99 9.28 -3.53
N PRO A 322 3.81 9.26 -2.88
CA PRO A 322 3.57 10.06 -1.67
C PRO A 322 4.51 9.62 -0.54
N GLY A 323 4.75 10.49 0.41
CA GLY A 323 5.38 10.10 1.67
C GLY A 323 4.45 9.16 2.44
N ILE A 324 5.00 8.08 3.02
CA ILE A 324 4.22 7.09 3.77
C ILE A 324 4.85 6.91 5.14
N ALA A 325 4.07 7.02 6.22
CA ALA A 325 4.48 6.66 7.57
C ALA A 325 3.76 5.38 7.99
N HIS A 326 4.49 4.47 8.66
CA HIS A 326 4.05 3.11 8.95
C HIS A 326 3.04 3.01 10.09
N ARG A 327 3.29 3.72 11.20
CA ARG A 327 2.49 3.82 12.42
C ARG A 327 2.39 2.56 13.31
N ASP A 328 2.89 1.41 12.86
CA ASP A 328 2.98 0.19 13.69
C ASP A 328 4.30 -0.56 13.41
N LEU A 329 5.41 0.17 13.36
CA LEU A 329 6.72 -0.45 13.16
C LEU A 329 7.12 -1.24 14.41
N LYS A 330 7.45 -2.52 14.22
CA LYS A 330 7.90 -3.46 15.26
C LYS A 330 8.60 -4.65 14.62
N SER A 331 9.35 -5.43 15.40
CA SER A 331 10.06 -6.61 14.90
C SER A 331 9.14 -7.68 14.28
N LYS A 332 7.88 -7.78 14.70
CA LYS A 332 6.88 -8.68 14.09
C LYS A 332 6.41 -8.23 12.69
N ASN A 333 6.53 -6.93 12.37
CA ASN A 333 6.14 -6.35 11.09
C ASN A 333 7.33 -6.13 10.14
N ILE A 334 8.49 -6.67 10.48
CA ILE A 334 9.67 -6.70 9.62
C ILE A 334 9.99 -8.16 9.35
N LEU A 335 10.05 -8.56 8.08
CA LEU A 335 10.35 -9.92 7.66
C LEU A 335 11.82 -10.06 7.30
N VAL A 336 12.41 -11.23 7.58
CA VAL A 336 13.81 -11.53 7.25
C VAL A 336 13.85 -12.42 6.01
N LYS A 337 14.46 -11.90 4.94
CA LYS A 337 14.63 -12.64 3.68
C LYS A 337 15.73 -13.68 3.79
N LYS A 338 15.79 -14.61 2.82
CA LYS A 338 16.79 -15.68 2.75
C LYS A 338 18.24 -15.17 2.80
N ASN A 339 18.50 -14.03 2.20
CA ASN A 339 19.82 -13.36 2.21
C ASN A 339 20.09 -12.55 3.48
N CYS A 340 19.30 -12.73 4.54
CA CYS A 340 19.40 -12.00 5.82
C CYS A 340 19.25 -10.47 5.69
N THR A 341 18.48 -9.99 4.72
CA THR A 341 18.03 -8.60 4.65
C THR A 341 16.59 -8.47 5.13
N CYS A 342 16.20 -7.27 5.56
CA CYS A 342 14.85 -6.99 6.05
C CYS A 342 13.91 -6.54 4.93
N ALA A 343 12.62 -6.84 5.09
CA ALA A 343 11.52 -6.27 4.33
C ALA A 343 10.43 -5.78 5.31
N ILE A 344 10.06 -4.50 5.24
CA ILE A 344 8.97 -3.93 6.06
C ILE A 344 7.63 -4.42 5.51
N ALA A 345 6.74 -4.83 6.39
CA ALA A 345 5.44 -5.44 6.11
C ALA A 345 4.32 -4.85 6.98
N ASP A 346 3.07 -5.22 6.70
CA ASP A 346 1.87 -4.83 7.47
C ASP A 346 1.60 -3.33 7.43
N LEU A 347 1.28 -2.81 6.23
CA LEU A 347 1.01 -1.38 6.00
C LEU A 347 -0.46 -0.99 6.28
N GLY A 348 -1.25 -1.85 6.91
CA GLY A 348 -2.68 -1.60 7.16
C GLY A 348 -3.00 -0.37 8.03
N LEU A 349 -2.03 0.11 8.83
CA LEU A 349 -2.16 1.35 9.63
C LEU A 349 -1.41 2.53 9.04
N ALA A 350 -0.74 2.35 7.89
CA ALA A 350 0.07 3.41 7.30
C ALA A 350 -0.78 4.59 6.81
N VAL A 351 -0.17 5.77 6.81
CA VAL A 351 -0.76 7.01 6.32
C VAL A 351 0.08 7.58 5.18
N ARG A 352 -0.60 8.15 4.18
CA ARG A 352 0.03 8.81 3.03
C ARG A 352 -0.10 10.32 3.15
N HIS A 353 0.91 11.02 2.69
CA HIS A 353 0.92 12.48 2.57
C HIS A 353 0.99 12.85 1.09
N GLU A 354 -0.01 13.60 0.65
CA GLU A 354 -0.07 14.19 -0.69
C GLU A 354 0.45 15.64 -0.59
N SER A 355 1.67 15.89 -1.05
CA SER A 355 2.28 17.23 -0.92
C SER A 355 1.60 18.29 -1.78
N VAL A 356 1.01 17.91 -2.92
CA VAL A 356 0.34 18.86 -3.83
C VAL A 356 -0.89 19.49 -3.16
N SER A 357 -1.65 18.70 -2.42
CA SER A 357 -2.84 19.13 -1.68
C SER A 357 -2.57 19.41 -0.19
N ASP A 358 -1.35 19.11 0.28
CA ASP A 358 -0.95 19.11 1.70
C ASP A 358 -1.95 18.36 2.59
N THR A 359 -2.46 17.25 2.08
CA THR A 359 -3.44 16.41 2.78
C THR A 359 -2.80 15.13 3.29
N ILE A 360 -3.19 14.73 4.49
CA ILE A 360 -2.77 13.47 5.10
C ILE A 360 -3.98 12.55 5.14
N ASP A 361 -3.87 11.41 4.48
CA ASP A 361 -4.91 10.38 4.43
C ASP A 361 -4.85 9.52 5.71
N ILE A 362 -5.57 9.95 6.74
CA ILE A 362 -5.56 9.34 8.08
C ILE A 362 -6.93 8.76 8.42
N ALA A 363 -6.95 7.51 8.91
CA ALA A 363 -8.10 6.97 9.60
C ALA A 363 -8.34 7.72 10.95
N PRO A 364 -9.59 7.90 11.40
CA PRO A 364 -9.97 8.82 12.49
C PRO A 364 -9.51 8.39 13.91
N ASN A 365 -8.54 7.49 14.05
CA ASN A 365 -8.01 7.05 15.33
C ASN A 365 -6.58 7.57 15.54
N GLN A 366 -6.35 8.35 16.59
CA GLN A 366 -5.05 8.93 16.94
C GLN A 366 -4.11 7.90 17.59
N ARG A 367 -4.63 7.04 18.45
CA ARG A 367 -3.88 5.99 19.16
C ARG A 367 -3.97 4.66 18.43
N VAL A 368 -3.17 4.50 17.39
CA VAL A 368 -3.04 3.20 16.69
C VAL A 368 -1.62 2.69 16.80
N GLY A 369 -1.45 1.38 16.68
CA GLY A 369 -0.17 0.70 16.74
C GLY A 369 -0.03 -0.18 17.99
N THR A 370 1.12 -0.79 18.12
CA THR A 370 1.45 -1.69 19.24
C THR A 370 1.97 -0.89 20.42
N LYS A 371 1.24 -0.90 21.53
CA LYS A 371 1.46 -0.08 22.72
C LYS A 371 2.93 0.02 23.16
N ARG A 372 3.65 -1.09 23.15
CA ARG A 372 5.07 -1.19 23.56
C ARG A 372 6.02 -0.39 22.68
N TYR A 373 5.67 -0.13 21.41
CA TYR A 373 6.48 0.59 20.45
C TYR A 373 6.02 2.03 20.21
N MET A 374 4.95 2.48 20.87
CA MET A 374 4.43 3.83 20.72
C MET A 374 5.42 4.86 21.25
N ALA A 375 5.61 5.93 20.48
CA ALA A 375 6.39 7.08 20.88
C ALA A 375 5.69 7.89 21.99
N PRO A 376 6.41 8.68 22.80
CA PRO A 376 5.82 9.47 23.89
C PRO A 376 4.63 10.30 23.44
N GLU A 377 4.76 11.04 22.33
CA GLU A 377 3.71 11.90 21.76
C GLU A 377 2.46 11.13 21.32
N VAL A 378 2.59 9.85 20.99
CA VAL A 378 1.45 8.97 20.65
C VAL A 378 0.78 8.48 21.92
N LEU A 379 1.55 8.10 22.95
CA LEU A 379 1.03 7.67 24.27
C LEU A 379 0.27 8.79 24.98
N GLU A 380 0.74 10.03 24.86
CA GLU A 380 0.12 11.23 25.46
C GLU A 380 -0.99 11.84 24.60
N GLU A 381 -1.25 11.32 23.39
CA GLU A 381 -2.16 11.92 22.40
C GLU A 381 -1.79 13.36 22.01
N SER A 382 -0.53 13.73 22.21
CA SER A 382 0.00 15.07 21.89
C SER A 382 0.56 15.16 20.47
N ILE A 383 0.52 14.06 19.70
CA ILE A 383 0.99 14.04 18.32
C ILE A 383 0.21 15.01 17.43
N ASN A 384 0.92 15.83 16.66
CA ASN A 384 0.29 16.74 15.70
C ASN A 384 -0.19 15.97 14.46
N MET A 385 -1.50 15.70 14.40
CA MET A 385 -2.14 14.94 13.31
C MET A 385 -2.19 15.69 11.97
N ARG A 386 -1.92 17.01 11.97
CA ARG A 386 -1.91 17.84 10.75
C ARG A 386 -0.53 17.95 10.12
N HIS A 387 0.49 17.41 10.77
CA HIS A 387 1.86 17.52 10.31
C HIS A 387 2.44 16.13 10.04
N PHE A 388 2.69 15.81 8.78
CA PHE A 388 3.11 14.46 8.35
C PHE A 388 4.42 14.00 9.02
N ASP A 389 5.38 14.92 9.24
CA ASP A 389 6.65 14.59 9.89
C ASP A 389 6.48 14.04 11.31
N SER A 390 5.38 14.38 12.01
CA SER A 390 5.09 13.82 13.33
C SER A 390 4.95 12.30 13.30
N PHE A 391 4.35 11.75 12.26
CA PHE A 391 4.22 10.29 12.08
C PHE A 391 5.54 9.63 11.73
N LYS A 392 6.36 10.28 10.88
CA LYS A 392 7.72 9.80 10.58
C LYS A 392 8.58 9.77 11.85
N CYS A 393 8.49 10.80 12.69
CA CYS A 393 9.22 10.85 13.96
C CYS A 393 8.79 9.73 14.92
N ALA A 394 7.50 9.37 14.96
CA ALA A 394 7.01 8.24 15.74
C ALA A 394 7.53 6.90 15.22
N ASP A 395 7.61 6.70 13.91
CA ASP A 395 8.22 5.51 13.30
C ASP A 395 9.71 5.39 13.64
N ILE A 396 10.45 6.51 13.69
CA ILE A 396 11.87 6.52 14.09
C ILE A 396 12.05 6.07 15.54
N TYR A 397 11.16 6.48 16.44
CA TYR A 397 11.18 6.01 17.82
C TYR A 397 11.04 4.48 17.87
N ALA A 398 10.06 3.94 17.17
CA ALA A 398 9.81 2.50 17.07
C ALA A 398 11.01 1.76 16.43
N LEU A 399 11.63 2.32 15.40
CA LEU A 399 12.84 1.76 14.77
C LEU A 399 14.00 1.66 15.77
N GLY A 400 14.17 2.67 16.63
CA GLY A 400 15.17 2.63 17.70
C GLY A 400 14.96 1.47 18.66
N LEU A 401 13.69 1.10 18.96
CA LEU A 401 13.36 -0.07 19.79
C LEU A 401 13.68 -1.39 19.06
N VAL A 402 13.37 -1.48 17.76
CA VAL A 402 13.75 -2.63 16.93
C VAL A 402 15.28 -2.80 16.89
N TYR A 403 16.03 -1.72 16.82
CA TYR A 403 17.49 -1.78 16.84
C TYR A 403 18.04 -2.31 18.18
N TRP A 404 17.38 -1.99 19.29
CA TRP A 404 17.73 -2.54 20.57
C TRP A 404 17.52 -4.07 20.60
N GLU A 405 16.44 -4.57 20.01
CA GLU A 405 16.18 -6.01 19.86
C GLU A 405 17.30 -6.71 19.06
N ILE A 406 17.71 -6.11 17.92
CA ILE A 406 18.77 -6.66 17.07
C ILE A 406 20.12 -6.64 17.81
N ALA A 407 20.49 -5.49 18.39
CA ALA A 407 21.79 -5.31 19.05
C ALA A 407 21.94 -6.22 20.29
N ARG A 408 20.87 -6.46 21.05
CA ARG A 408 20.86 -7.39 22.18
C ARG A 408 21.22 -8.81 21.77
N ARG A 409 20.87 -9.23 20.54
CA ARG A 409 21.18 -10.55 19.98
C ARG A 409 22.51 -10.60 19.25
N CYS A 410 23.25 -9.50 19.21
CA CYS A 410 24.57 -9.46 18.57
C CYS A 410 25.61 -10.21 19.42
N ASN A 411 26.27 -11.19 18.79
CA ASN A 411 27.41 -11.90 19.36
C ASN A 411 28.70 -11.16 18.97
N ALA A 412 29.23 -10.37 19.87
CA ALA A 412 30.44 -9.58 19.65
C ALA A 412 31.75 -10.34 19.94
N GLY A 413 31.69 -11.55 20.54
CA GLY A 413 32.84 -12.37 20.90
C GLY A 413 33.32 -13.37 19.84
N GLY A 414 32.78 -13.36 18.65
CA GLY A 414 33.06 -14.33 17.60
C GLY A 414 34.02 -13.85 16.50
N THR A 415 35.15 -13.24 16.85
CA THR A 415 36.26 -13.04 15.91
C THR A 415 37.08 -14.33 15.84
N GLU A 416 37.24 -14.84 14.60
CA GLU A 416 38.01 -16.00 14.18
C GLU A 416 37.32 -17.36 14.22
N MET A 417 36.43 -17.62 13.27
CA MET A 417 36.34 -18.96 12.67
C MET A 417 35.75 -18.93 11.25
N ASN A 418 36.66 -19.06 10.31
CA ASN A 418 36.57 -19.74 9.01
C ASN A 418 35.46 -19.34 8.02
N ARG A 419 35.85 -18.54 7.01
CA ARG A 419 35.07 -18.10 5.84
C ARG A 419 34.41 -19.17 4.96
N ASN A 420 34.67 -20.46 5.18
CA ASN A 420 34.30 -21.51 4.21
C ASN A 420 33.07 -22.36 4.60
N HIS A 421 32.31 -22.01 5.65
CA HIS A 421 31.20 -22.85 6.12
C HIS A 421 29.84 -22.14 6.27
N PHE A 422 29.64 -21.00 5.65
CA PHE A 422 28.42 -20.21 5.83
C PHE A 422 27.15 -20.86 5.25
N TYR A 423 27.27 -21.85 4.35
CA TYR A 423 26.13 -22.45 3.64
C TYR A 423 25.65 -23.82 4.16
N GLN A 424 26.36 -24.51 5.05
CA GLN A 424 26.00 -25.89 5.40
C GLN A 424 25.78 -26.21 6.89
N ARG A 425 25.84 -25.25 7.83
CA ARG A 425 25.72 -25.56 9.28
C ARG A 425 24.64 -24.77 10.02
N HIS A 426 23.52 -24.49 9.40
CA HIS A 426 22.41 -23.89 10.16
C HIS A 426 21.61 -24.87 11.04
N ILE A 427 21.88 -26.16 11.04
CA ILE A 427 20.99 -27.16 11.70
C ILE A 427 21.64 -27.99 12.82
N ALA A 428 22.95 -28.01 12.99
CA ALA A 428 23.51 -28.86 14.04
C ALA A 428 24.68 -28.20 14.79
N GLN A 429 24.54 -28.14 16.10
CA GLN A 429 25.57 -27.84 17.11
C GLN A 429 25.73 -26.39 17.57
N GLN A 430 24.70 -25.82 18.20
CA GLN A 430 24.82 -24.65 19.07
C GLN A 430 24.76 -25.04 20.56
N LYS A 431 25.63 -25.92 21.05
CA LYS A 431 25.65 -26.22 22.50
C LYS A 431 26.91 -25.82 23.26
N HIS A 432 27.98 -25.30 22.64
CA HIS A 432 29.23 -25.04 23.35
C HIS A 432 30.10 -23.85 22.91
N LEU A 433 29.51 -22.74 22.42
CA LEU A 433 30.25 -21.49 22.33
C LEU A 433 29.48 -20.44 23.13
N LYS A 434 29.89 -20.18 24.38
CA LYS A 434 29.43 -19.02 25.15
C LYS A 434 29.97 -17.75 24.49
N GLY A 435 29.32 -17.31 23.43
CA GLY A 435 29.47 -15.95 22.92
C GLY A 435 28.80 -14.95 23.88
N ILE A 436 29.31 -13.75 23.95
CA ILE A 436 28.73 -12.66 24.74
C ILE A 436 27.52 -12.13 23.94
N HIS A 437 26.38 -12.76 24.07
CA HIS A 437 25.09 -12.26 23.60
C HIS A 437 24.04 -12.48 24.68
N GLU A 438 23.04 -11.62 24.72
CA GLU A 438 21.94 -11.72 25.66
C GLU A 438 20.78 -12.52 25.05
N GLU A 439 19.94 -13.11 25.89
CA GLU A 439 18.70 -13.72 25.43
C GLU A 439 17.78 -12.68 24.83
N TYR A 440 16.96 -13.13 23.86
CA TYR A 440 15.98 -12.26 23.26
C TYR A 440 14.96 -11.78 24.30
N GLN A 441 14.71 -10.48 24.31
CA GLN A 441 13.68 -9.84 25.11
C GLN A 441 12.99 -8.74 24.31
N LEU A 442 11.73 -8.47 24.62
CA LEU A 442 11.03 -7.30 24.08
C LEU A 442 11.52 -6.01 24.75
N PRO A 443 11.49 -4.88 24.05
CA PRO A 443 11.79 -3.58 24.67
C PRO A 443 10.98 -3.36 25.94
N TYR A 444 11.59 -2.81 26.99
CA TYR A 444 10.97 -2.59 28.31
C TYR A 444 10.50 -3.85 29.05
N TYR A 445 11.06 -5.03 28.74
CA TYR A 445 10.65 -6.31 29.34
C TYR A 445 10.76 -6.33 30.87
N ASP A 446 11.68 -5.56 31.41
CA ASP A 446 11.98 -5.41 32.84
C ASP A 446 11.19 -4.30 33.54
N LEU A 447 10.45 -3.49 32.79
CA LEU A 447 9.74 -2.29 33.28
C LEU A 447 8.22 -2.41 33.18
N VAL A 448 7.70 -3.28 32.31
CA VAL A 448 6.27 -3.44 32.06
C VAL A 448 5.91 -4.91 31.84
N PRO A 449 4.64 -5.33 32.06
CA PRO A 449 4.16 -6.69 31.79
C PRO A 449 4.33 -7.11 30.32
N SER A 450 4.12 -8.38 30.01
CA SER A 450 4.22 -8.94 28.65
C SER A 450 3.23 -8.29 27.67
N ASP A 451 2.01 -7.97 28.09
CA ASP A 451 1.02 -7.16 27.35
C ASP A 451 0.68 -5.90 28.16
N PRO A 452 1.46 -4.82 28.05
CA PRO A 452 1.25 -3.62 28.83
C PRO A 452 0.01 -2.86 28.36
N SER A 453 -0.67 -2.22 29.32
CA SER A 453 -1.67 -1.21 29.01
C SER A 453 -1.02 0.08 28.48
N ILE A 454 -1.82 0.97 27.91
CA ILE A 454 -1.35 2.29 27.49
C ILE A 454 -0.83 3.10 28.69
N GLU A 455 -1.52 3.03 29.80
CA GLU A 455 -1.16 3.75 31.03
C GLU A 455 0.17 3.27 31.63
N GLU A 456 0.43 1.95 31.63
CA GLU A 456 1.72 1.42 32.06
C GLU A 456 2.85 1.89 31.15
N MET A 457 2.64 1.90 29.83
CA MET A 457 3.62 2.43 28.89
C MET A 457 3.83 3.93 29.07
N ARG A 458 2.74 4.71 29.24
CA ARG A 458 2.80 6.16 29.47
C ARG A 458 3.59 6.49 30.73
N LYS A 459 3.33 5.78 31.83
CA LYS A 459 4.06 5.94 33.08
C LYS A 459 5.56 5.75 32.91
N VAL A 460 5.98 4.69 32.20
CA VAL A 460 7.41 4.38 32.01
C VAL A 460 8.06 5.34 30.99
N VAL A 461 7.41 5.56 29.85
CA VAL A 461 8.02 6.25 28.71
C VAL A 461 7.93 7.77 28.84
N CYS A 462 6.79 8.30 29.35
CA CYS A 462 6.50 9.73 29.42
C CYS A 462 6.80 10.31 30.81
N ASP A 463 6.21 9.75 31.86
CA ASP A 463 6.34 10.28 33.22
C ASP A 463 7.74 10.02 33.78
N GLN A 464 8.21 8.77 33.76
CA GLN A 464 9.55 8.38 34.24
C GLN A 464 10.66 8.62 33.20
N ARG A 465 10.32 8.85 31.95
CA ARG A 465 11.25 9.06 30.82
C ARG A 465 12.29 7.95 30.66
N LEU A 466 11.94 6.73 31.04
CA LEU A 466 12.82 5.57 30.92
C LEU A 466 12.88 5.08 29.46
N ARG A 467 14.00 4.47 29.11
CA ARG A 467 14.25 3.81 27.84
C ARG A 467 14.88 2.44 28.09
N PRO A 468 14.83 1.49 27.14
CA PRO A 468 15.48 0.21 27.30
C PRO A 468 16.97 0.39 27.64
N ASN A 469 17.46 -0.43 28.57
CA ASN A 469 18.85 -0.35 29.02
C ASN A 469 19.81 -0.70 27.89
N ILE A 470 20.84 0.15 27.71
CA ILE A 470 21.98 -0.08 26.82
C ILE A 470 23.15 -0.52 27.68
N PRO A 471 23.55 -1.81 27.64
CA PRO A 471 24.62 -2.34 28.49
C PRO A 471 25.96 -1.60 28.26
N ASN A 472 26.70 -1.36 29.34
CA ASN A 472 27.97 -0.65 29.25
C ASN A 472 29.00 -1.36 28.39
N TRP A 473 28.99 -2.70 28.34
CA TRP A 473 29.92 -3.48 27.53
C TRP A 473 29.78 -3.23 26.03
N TRP A 474 28.61 -2.72 25.54
CA TRP A 474 28.46 -2.32 24.13
C TRP A 474 29.43 -1.21 23.74
N GLN A 475 29.92 -0.39 24.69
CA GLN A 475 30.89 0.67 24.41
C GLN A 475 32.25 0.13 23.98
N SER A 476 32.57 -1.13 24.31
CA SER A 476 33.83 -1.78 23.95
C SER A 476 33.90 -2.21 22.48
N TYR A 477 32.75 -2.25 21.78
CA TYR A 477 32.66 -2.63 20.39
C TYR A 477 32.15 -1.48 19.56
N GLU A 478 32.91 -1.06 18.54
CA GLU A 478 32.59 0.12 17.73
C GLU A 478 31.19 0.05 17.11
N ALA A 479 30.84 -1.08 16.48
CA ALA A 479 29.53 -1.25 15.86
C ALA A 479 28.39 -1.12 16.88
N LEU A 480 28.49 -1.74 18.06
CA LEU A 480 27.49 -1.63 19.12
C LEU A 480 27.44 -0.23 19.75
N ARG A 481 28.59 0.45 19.85
CA ARG A 481 28.68 1.83 20.29
C ARG A 481 27.93 2.78 19.34
N VAL A 482 28.11 2.61 18.01
CA VAL A 482 27.39 3.37 16.98
C VAL A 482 25.90 3.06 17.03
N MET A 483 25.51 1.78 17.15
CA MET A 483 24.11 1.38 17.33
C MET A 483 23.49 2.02 18.57
N GLY A 484 24.20 2.01 19.70
CA GLY A 484 23.75 2.65 20.94
C GLY A 484 23.58 4.17 20.80
N LYS A 485 24.42 4.84 19.99
CA LYS A 485 24.26 6.25 19.68
C LYS A 485 23.01 6.50 18.84
N ILE A 486 22.81 5.73 17.76
CA ILE A 486 21.62 5.83 16.90
C ILE A 486 20.35 5.64 17.73
N MET A 487 20.28 4.60 18.58
CA MET A 487 19.12 4.34 19.44
C MET A 487 18.79 5.53 20.35
N ARG A 488 19.80 6.09 21.05
CA ARG A 488 19.59 7.27 21.91
C ARG A 488 19.02 8.45 21.13
N GLU A 489 19.51 8.70 19.91
CA GLU A 489 19.03 9.79 19.05
C GLU A 489 17.63 9.49 18.48
N CYS A 490 17.25 8.22 18.30
CA CYS A 490 15.87 7.82 17.96
C CYS A 490 14.89 8.02 19.11
N TRP A 491 15.36 8.01 20.36
CA TRP A 491 14.51 8.04 21.56
C TRP A 491 14.39 9.43 22.20
N TYR A 492 14.84 10.49 21.57
CA TYR A 492 14.62 11.83 22.09
C TYR A 492 13.15 12.10 22.35
N ALA A 493 12.86 12.76 23.48
CA ALA A 493 11.51 13.13 23.86
C ALA A 493 10.86 14.04 22.80
N ASN A 494 11.62 15.03 22.34
CA ASN A 494 11.20 15.86 21.22
C ASN A 494 11.34 15.08 19.90
N GLY A 495 10.22 14.74 19.25
CA GLY A 495 10.19 14.01 17.98
C GLY A 495 11.00 14.69 16.87
N ALA A 496 10.94 16.01 16.77
CA ALA A 496 11.67 16.79 15.76
C ALA A 496 13.21 16.75 15.92
N ALA A 497 13.71 16.38 17.10
CA ALA A 497 15.14 16.21 17.35
C ALA A 497 15.65 14.81 16.99
N ARG A 498 14.77 13.86 16.69
CA ARG A 498 15.15 12.49 16.31
C ARG A 498 15.79 12.47 14.93
N LEU A 499 16.58 11.43 14.70
CA LEU A 499 17.17 11.17 13.37
C LEU A 499 16.06 10.96 12.32
N THR A 500 16.39 11.19 11.06
CA THR A 500 15.56 10.71 9.93
C THR A 500 16.00 9.31 9.51
N ALA A 501 15.10 8.53 8.91
CA ALA A 501 15.42 7.19 8.39
C ALA A 501 16.57 7.24 7.37
N LEU A 502 16.62 8.27 6.53
CA LEU A 502 17.71 8.47 5.56
C LEU A 502 19.05 8.73 6.25
N ARG A 503 19.07 9.51 7.34
CA ARG A 503 20.30 9.76 8.12
C ARG A 503 20.80 8.48 8.78
N ILE A 504 19.89 7.69 9.36
CA ILE A 504 20.21 6.38 9.95
C ILE A 504 20.79 5.45 8.89
N LYS A 505 20.13 5.32 7.73
CA LYS A 505 20.62 4.54 6.58
C LYS A 505 22.05 4.94 6.21
N LYS A 506 22.32 6.24 6.06
CA LYS A 506 23.65 6.73 5.70
C LYS A 506 24.71 6.38 6.75
N THR A 507 24.39 6.53 8.04
CA THR A 507 25.31 6.19 9.14
C THR A 507 25.63 4.69 9.18
N LEU A 508 24.61 3.83 8.99
CA LEU A 508 24.80 2.37 8.98
C LEU A 508 25.52 1.90 7.71
N SER A 509 25.30 2.54 6.57
CA SER A 509 26.03 2.24 5.33
C SER A 509 27.53 2.54 5.48
N GLN A 510 27.89 3.65 6.12
CA GLN A 510 29.30 3.96 6.42
C GLN A 510 29.90 2.91 7.36
N LEU A 511 29.19 2.55 8.41
CA LEU A 511 29.64 1.54 9.37
C LEU A 511 29.86 0.17 8.70
N SER A 512 29.03 -0.22 7.71
CA SER A 512 29.20 -1.45 6.93
C SER A 512 30.51 -1.42 6.14
N VAL A 513 30.80 -0.32 5.47
CA VAL A 513 32.07 -0.16 4.70
C VAL A 513 33.28 -0.22 5.62
N ASP A 514 33.21 0.43 6.79
CA ASP A 514 34.32 0.45 7.75
C ASP A 514 34.59 -0.95 8.33
N GLU A 515 33.58 -1.77 8.56
CA GLU A 515 33.74 -3.16 9.00
C GLU A 515 34.27 -4.06 7.86
N ASP A 516 33.82 -3.89 6.61
CA ASP A 516 34.34 -4.63 5.46
C ASP A 516 35.82 -4.33 5.21
N MET A 517 36.31 -3.12 5.50
CA MET A 517 37.72 -2.77 5.39
C MET A 517 38.61 -3.33 6.51
N LYS A 518 38.05 -3.72 7.65
CA LYS A 518 38.77 -4.33 8.77
C LYS A 518 39.04 -5.83 8.56
N ILE A 519 38.41 -6.44 7.57
CA ILE A 519 38.54 -7.85 7.19
C ILE A 519 39.54 -7.98 6.05
#